data_751c51478f3b52d1b9d71c569e173e97
#
_entry.id   751c51478f3b52d1b9d71c569e173e97
#
_cell.length_a   1.000
_cell.length_b   1.000
_cell.length_c   1.000
_cell.angle_alpha   90.00
_cell.angle_beta   90.00
_cell.angle_gamma   90.00
#
_symmetry.space_group_name_H-M   'P 1'
#
loop_
_entity.id
_entity.type
_entity.pdbx_description
1 polymer ?
#
loop_
_entity_poly.entity_id
_entity_poly.type
_entity_poly.pdbx_seq_one_letter_code
_entity_poly.pdbx_strand_id
1 'polypeptide(L)'
;MADQAAILHIEIVTPDGVDYEGEADLVVVPGLDGELGIMAHHEPLISLLAIGETRVRTPEGLYEHIATGLGYAEVLFNRVRVVCDSAERALEIDTARAEAARRRAEERLATAADPAARAEVDFYRAEQALRRATNRIKVAQRRAGGGPTRG
;
A
#
# COMPACT_ATOMS: atom_id res chain seq x y z
N MET A 1 9.84 -35.37 8.79
CA MET A 1 9.37 -34.20 9.53
C MET A 1 9.00 -33.14 8.49
N ALA A 2 7.77 -32.69 8.49
CA ALA A 2 7.40 -31.56 7.65
C ALA A 2 8.22 -30.36 8.13
N ASP A 3 8.99 -29.77 7.23
CA ASP A 3 9.64 -28.50 7.45
C ASP A 3 8.51 -27.51 7.80
N GLN A 4 8.45 -27.04 9.03
CA GLN A 4 7.53 -25.96 9.35
C GLN A 4 8.02 -24.78 8.53
N ALA A 5 7.28 -24.45 7.47
CA ALA A 5 7.58 -23.29 6.67
C ALA A 5 7.76 -22.11 7.61
N ALA A 6 8.94 -21.52 7.59
CA ALA A 6 9.21 -20.38 8.45
C ALA A 6 8.23 -19.26 8.10
N ILE A 7 7.56 -18.71 9.09
CA ILE A 7 6.48 -17.74 8.96
C ILE A 7 7.04 -16.34 9.20
N LEU A 8 6.63 -15.40 8.35
CA LEU A 8 6.83 -13.97 8.58
C LEU A 8 5.76 -13.44 9.53
N HIS A 9 6.14 -12.48 10.33
CA HIS A 9 5.20 -11.63 11.06
C HIS A 9 5.20 -10.24 10.41
N ILE A 10 4.05 -9.81 9.90
CA ILE A 10 3.87 -8.50 9.27
C ILE A 10 3.10 -7.56 10.18
N GLU A 11 3.58 -6.33 10.29
CA GLU A 11 2.92 -5.21 10.96
C GLU A 11 2.93 -3.99 10.03
N ILE A 12 1.76 -3.36 9.83
CA ILE A 12 1.63 -2.11 9.10
C ILE A 12 1.17 -1.04 10.08
N VAL A 13 1.99 0.00 10.22
CA VAL A 13 1.82 1.08 11.19
C VAL A 13 1.67 2.41 10.47
N THR A 14 0.69 3.19 10.91
CA THR A 14 0.47 4.58 10.48
C THR A 14 0.46 5.50 11.69
N PRO A 15 0.37 6.83 11.52
CA PRO A 15 0.21 7.76 12.65
C PRO A 15 -1.00 7.46 13.54
N ASP A 16 -2.02 6.77 13.00
CA ASP A 16 -3.22 6.40 13.76
C ASP A 16 -3.06 5.09 14.58
N GLY A 17 -1.97 4.38 14.38
CA GLY A 17 -1.65 3.14 15.07
C GLY A 17 -1.36 1.97 14.14
N VAL A 18 -1.63 0.75 14.61
CA VAL A 18 -1.47 -0.49 13.84
C VAL A 18 -2.72 -0.72 13.02
N ASP A 19 -2.60 -0.66 11.68
CA ASP A 19 -3.71 -0.87 10.75
C ASP A 19 -3.85 -2.33 10.30
N TYR A 20 -2.74 -3.07 10.30
CA TYR A 20 -2.72 -4.49 9.99
C TYR A 20 -1.62 -5.21 10.76
N GLU A 21 -1.92 -6.39 11.23
CA GLU A 21 -0.96 -7.29 11.87
C GLU A 21 -1.35 -8.74 11.59
N GLY A 22 -0.39 -9.59 11.28
CA GLY A 22 -0.66 -11.00 11.03
C GLY A 22 0.55 -11.82 10.64
N GLU A 23 0.31 -13.08 10.38
CA GLU A 23 1.28 -14.03 9.85
C GLU A 23 1.21 -14.09 8.32
N ALA A 24 2.35 -14.28 7.67
CA ALA A 24 2.45 -14.35 6.23
C ALA A 24 3.54 -15.35 5.79
N ASP A 25 3.36 -15.92 4.61
CA ASP A 25 4.41 -16.65 3.91
C ASP A 25 5.06 -15.79 2.81
N LEU A 26 4.37 -14.73 2.37
CA LEU A 26 4.87 -13.75 1.41
C LEU A 26 4.29 -12.37 1.73
N VAL A 27 5.16 -11.36 1.72
CA VAL A 27 4.77 -9.95 1.74
C VAL A 27 5.36 -9.27 0.52
N VAL A 28 4.55 -8.56 -0.25
CA VAL A 28 5.00 -7.74 -1.39
C VAL A 28 4.71 -6.28 -1.09
N VAL A 29 5.75 -5.46 -1.11
CA VAL A 29 5.65 -4.02 -0.83
C VAL A 29 6.02 -3.19 -2.06
N PRO A 30 5.42 -2.00 -2.25
CA PRO A 30 5.71 -1.12 -3.37
C PRO A 30 6.98 -0.28 -3.11
N GLY A 31 8.16 -0.83 -3.37
CA GLY A 31 9.42 -0.08 -3.28
C GLY A 31 9.49 1.06 -4.31
N LEU A 32 10.35 2.06 -4.06
CA LEU A 32 10.55 3.18 -5.00
C LEU A 32 11.05 2.70 -6.37
N ASP A 33 11.86 1.65 -6.40
CA ASP A 33 12.46 1.10 -7.62
C ASP A 33 11.69 -0.11 -8.17
N GLY A 34 10.54 -0.42 -7.61
CA GLY A 34 9.70 -1.54 -8.00
C GLY A 34 9.24 -2.39 -6.82
N GLU A 35 8.40 -3.36 -7.09
CA GLU A 35 7.88 -4.24 -6.06
C GLU A 35 9.00 -5.10 -5.44
N LEU A 36 8.95 -5.24 -4.12
CA LEU A 36 9.84 -6.09 -3.34
C LEU A 36 9.05 -7.22 -2.69
N GLY A 37 9.36 -8.46 -3.07
CA GLY A 37 8.81 -9.67 -2.44
C GLY A 37 9.67 -10.14 -1.29
N ILE A 38 9.07 -10.36 -0.13
CA ILE A 38 9.72 -10.75 1.11
C ILE A 38 9.15 -12.09 1.55
N MET A 39 10.03 -13.07 1.69
CA MET A 39 9.72 -14.40 2.24
C MET A 39 10.55 -14.64 3.52
N ALA A 40 10.26 -15.71 4.22
CA ALA A 40 11.03 -16.10 5.38
C ALA A 40 12.54 -16.20 5.08
N HIS A 41 13.34 -15.87 6.07
CA HIS A 41 14.82 -15.81 5.97
C HIS A 41 15.36 -14.74 5.01
N HIS A 42 14.54 -13.76 4.64
CA HIS A 42 15.02 -12.62 3.87
C HIS A 42 16.11 -11.87 4.63
N GLU A 43 17.16 -11.46 3.92
CA GLU A 43 18.22 -10.65 4.49
C GLU A 43 17.69 -9.35 5.12
N PRO A 44 18.30 -8.87 6.21
CA PRO A 44 17.93 -7.59 6.81
C PRO A 44 17.93 -6.46 5.77
N LEU A 45 16.86 -5.68 5.73
CA LEU A 45 16.66 -4.65 4.73
C LEU A 45 15.81 -3.51 5.29
N ILE A 46 16.12 -2.28 4.86
CA ILE A 46 15.23 -1.13 4.92
C ILE A 46 15.03 -0.63 3.50
N SER A 47 13.79 -0.50 3.06
CA SER A 47 13.42 -0.01 1.73
C SER A 47 12.43 1.14 1.82
N LEU A 48 12.67 2.20 1.08
CA LEU A 48 11.70 3.27 0.91
C LEU A 48 10.55 2.81 0.02
N LEU A 49 9.35 3.23 0.36
CA LEU A 49 8.11 2.84 -0.31
C LEU A 49 7.52 4.00 -1.11
N ALA A 50 7.00 3.66 -2.28
CA ALA A 50 6.10 4.51 -3.03
C ALA A 50 4.65 4.32 -2.56
N ILE A 51 3.76 5.23 -2.95
CA ILE A 51 2.32 4.99 -2.86
C ILE A 51 1.98 3.79 -3.74
N GLY A 52 1.37 2.77 -3.17
CA GLY A 52 1.06 1.55 -3.91
C GLY A 52 0.29 0.54 -3.11
N GLU A 53 0.27 -0.68 -3.60
CA GLU A 53 -0.40 -1.82 -2.99
C GLU A 53 0.60 -2.68 -2.23
N THR A 54 0.36 -2.88 -0.94
CA THR A 54 1.01 -3.93 -0.15
C THR A 54 0.12 -5.16 -0.18
N ARG A 55 0.71 -6.30 -0.55
CA ARG A 55 0.02 -7.59 -0.56
C ARG A 55 0.61 -8.51 0.50
N VAL A 56 -0.25 -9.12 1.27
CA VAL A 56 0.13 -10.09 2.30
C VAL A 56 -0.53 -11.42 1.94
N ARG A 57 0.26 -12.45 1.71
CA ARG A 57 -0.26 -13.81 1.57
C ARG A 57 -0.16 -14.51 2.90
N THR A 58 -1.32 -14.93 3.44
CA THR A 58 -1.37 -15.69 4.69
C THR A 58 -0.82 -17.11 4.50
N PRO A 59 -0.46 -17.82 5.58
CA PRO A 59 -0.01 -19.20 5.48
C PRO A 59 -1.03 -20.15 4.83
N GLU A 60 -2.32 -19.80 4.89
CA GLU A 60 -3.41 -20.55 4.23
C GLU A 60 -3.55 -20.23 2.74
N GLY A 61 -2.72 -19.32 2.22
CA GLY A 61 -2.73 -18.92 0.82
C GLY A 61 -3.74 -17.85 0.43
N LEU A 62 -4.36 -17.19 1.42
CA LEU A 62 -5.27 -16.07 1.18
C LEU A 62 -4.49 -14.76 1.04
N TYR A 63 -4.97 -13.87 0.18
CA TYR A 63 -4.37 -12.56 -0.02
C TYR A 63 -5.14 -11.44 0.67
N GLU A 64 -4.41 -10.64 1.43
CA GLU A 64 -4.85 -9.33 1.88
C GLU A 64 -4.22 -8.25 0.99
N HIS A 65 -5.05 -7.33 0.53
CA HIS A 65 -4.65 -6.21 -0.33
C HIS A 65 -4.85 -4.90 0.44
N ILE A 66 -3.79 -4.12 0.55
CA ILE A 66 -3.77 -2.91 1.39
C ILE A 66 -3.20 -1.76 0.57
N ALA A 67 -3.97 -0.67 0.46
CA ALA A 67 -3.47 0.58 -0.11
C ALA A 67 -2.57 1.26 0.91
N THR A 68 -1.28 1.35 0.61
CA THR A 68 -0.28 1.98 1.49
C THR A 68 0.28 3.25 0.87
N GLY A 69 0.51 4.25 1.71
CA GLY A 69 1.10 5.53 1.34
C GLY A 69 2.62 5.51 1.39
N LEU A 70 3.21 6.71 1.39
CA LEU A 70 4.65 6.89 1.48
C LEU A 70 5.18 6.44 2.85
N GLY A 71 6.36 5.85 2.85
CA GLY A 71 6.98 5.38 4.06
C GLY A 71 8.17 4.46 3.79
N TYR A 72 8.37 3.50 4.64
CA TYR A 72 9.43 2.51 4.51
C TYR A 72 9.00 1.13 5.02
N ALA A 73 9.66 0.10 4.54
CA ALA A 73 9.57 -1.26 5.06
C ALA A 73 10.90 -1.66 5.69
N GLU A 74 10.82 -2.27 6.86
CA GLU A 74 11.95 -2.87 7.55
C GLU A 74 11.77 -4.38 7.61
N VAL A 75 12.80 -5.11 7.26
CA VAL A 75 12.83 -6.58 7.35
C VAL A 75 13.95 -6.99 8.29
N LEU A 76 13.62 -7.72 9.34
CA LEU A 76 14.58 -8.22 10.31
C LEU A 76 14.03 -9.46 11.02
N PHE A 77 14.79 -10.57 11.00
CA PHE A 77 14.46 -11.81 11.71
C PHE A 77 13.01 -12.30 11.48
N ASN A 78 12.60 -12.48 10.23
CA ASN A 78 11.25 -12.89 9.86
C ASN A 78 10.13 -11.92 10.31
N ARG A 79 10.50 -10.69 10.64
CA ARG A 79 9.55 -9.60 10.91
C ARG A 79 9.62 -8.58 9.78
N VAL A 80 8.46 -8.25 9.27
CA VAL A 80 8.28 -7.18 8.28
C VAL A 80 7.48 -6.08 8.93
N ARG A 81 8.04 -4.90 9.01
CA ARG A 81 7.35 -3.72 9.52
C ARG A 81 7.25 -2.67 8.44
N VAL A 82 6.04 -2.33 8.08
CA VAL A 82 5.73 -1.24 7.15
C VAL A 82 5.28 -0.04 7.96
N VAL A 83 6.00 1.07 7.84
CA VAL A 83 5.64 2.35 8.46
C VAL A 83 5.31 3.33 7.34
N CYS A 84 4.09 3.79 7.27
CA CYS A 84 3.62 4.65 6.19
C CYS A 84 2.64 5.72 6.70
N ASP A 85 2.41 6.73 5.87
CA ASP A 85 1.53 7.84 6.22
C ASP A 85 0.05 7.48 6.22
N SER A 86 -0.32 6.42 5.50
CA SER A 86 -1.69 5.91 5.42
C SER A 86 -1.71 4.44 5.00
N ALA A 87 -2.67 3.68 5.53
CA ALA A 87 -2.94 2.31 5.14
C ALA A 87 -4.44 2.04 5.20
N GLU A 88 -4.97 1.31 4.22
CA GLU A 88 -6.38 0.98 4.16
C GLU A 88 -6.57 -0.35 3.42
N ARG A 89 -7.21 -1.31 4.07
CA ARG A 89 -7.49 -2.62 3.48
C ARG A 89 -8.52 -2.50 2.35
N ALA A 90 -8.39 -3.30 1.32
CA ALA A 90 -9.29 -3.29 0.16
C ALA A 90 -10.77 -3.34 0.54
N LEU A 91 -11.12 -4.13 1.54
CA LEU A 91 -12.49 -4.29 2.04
C LEU A 91 -13.04 -3.05 2.76
N GLU A 92 -12.17 -2.18 3.26
CA GLU A 92 -12.51 -0.99 4.04
C GLU A 92 -12.55 0.27 3.20
N ILE A 93 -12.02 0.22 1.96
CA ILE A 93 -11.97 1.39 1.07
C ILE A 93 -13.37 1.81 0.64
N ASP A 94 -13.73 3.06 0.97
CA ASP A 94 -14.89 3.75 0.42
C ASP A 94 -14.56 4.25 -0.99
N THR A 95 -15.05 3.54 -2.00
CA THR A 95 -14.79 3.85 -3.42
C THR A 95 -15.37 5.19 -3.85
N ALA A 96 -16.56 5.55 -3.37
CA ALA A 96 -17.18 6.83 -3.70
C ALA A 96 -16.34 8.02 -3.17
N ARG A 97 -15.83 7.88 -1.95
CA ARG A 97 -14.93 8.87 -1.35
C ARG A 97 -13.59 8.95 -2.09
N ALA A 98 -13.03 7.82 -2.50
CA ALA A 98 -11.79 7.77 -3.28
C ALA A 98 -11.97 8.42 -4.66
N GLU A 99 -13.08 8.16 -5.35
CA GLU A 99 -13.43 8.79 -6.62
C GLU A 99 -13.60 10.32 -6.48
N ALA A 100 -14.27 10.78 -5.42
CA ALA A 100 -14.41 12.20 -5.15
C ALA A 100 -13.05 12.87 -4.86
N ALA A 101 -12.17 12.20 -4.14
CA ALA A 101 -10.81 12.68 -3.87
C ALA A 101 -9.98 12.75 -5.17
N ARG A 102 -10.11 11.77 -6.07
CA ARG A 102 -9.46 11.79 -7.39
C ARG A 102 -9.89 13.00 -8.20
N ARG A 103 -11.19 13.22 -8.32
CA ARG A 103 -11.72 14.38 -9.07
C ARG A 103 -11.23 15.70 -8.54
N ARG A 104 -11.23 15.88 -7.21
CA ARG A 104 -10.69 17.10 -6.60
C ARG A 104 -9.21 17.33 -6.91
N ALA A 105 -8.41 16.27 -6.91
CA ALA A 105 -6.99 16.36 -7.24
C ALA A 105 -6.78 16.69 -8.73
N GLU A 106 -7.54 16.06 -9.63
CA GLU A 106 -7.52 16.35 -11.07
C GLU A 106 -7.92 17.80 -11.36
N GLU A 107 -8.95 18.32 -10.72
CA GLU A 107 -9.40 19.72 -10.85
C GLU A 107 -8.32 20.69 -10.41
N ARG A 108 -7.64 20.43 -9.29
CA ARG A 108 -6.52 21.26 -8.81
C ARG A 108 -5.34 21.27 -9.78
N LEU A 109 -5.00 20.11 -10.34
CA LEU A 109 -3.94 20.01 -11.34
C LEU A 109 -4.32 20.70 -12.64
N ALA A 110 -5.59 20.64 -13.08
CA ALA A 110 -6.09 21.36 -14.24
C ALA A 110 -6.04 22.88 -14.04
N THR A 111 -6.43 23.36 -12.86
CA THR A 111 -6.34 24.80 -12.48
C THR A 111 -4.88 25.28 -12.53
N ALA A 112 -3.94 24.45 -12.14
CA ALA A 112 -2.52 24.77 -12.19
C ALA A 112 -1.94 24.86 -13.62
N ALA A 113 -2.67 24.44 -14.64
CA ALA A 113 -2.31 24.67 -16.03
C ALA A 113 -2.47 26.15 -16.44
N ASP A 114 -3.30 26.91 -15.72
CA ASP A 114 -3.42 28.35 -15.89
C ASP A 114 -2.26 29.07 -15.16
N PRO A 115 -1.39 29.83 -15.88
CA PRO A 115 -0.25 30.52 -15.26
C PRO A 115 -0.67 31.51 -14.16
N ALA A 116 -1.87 32.10 -14.23
CA ALA A 116 -2.38 33.05 -13.24
C ALA A 116 -2.78 32.35 -11.92
N ALA A 117 -3.29 31.14 -12.00
CA ALA A 117 -3.72 30.34 -10.84
C ALA A 117 -2.61 29.43 -10.30
N ARG A 118 -1.55 29.21 -11.06
CA ARG A 118 -0.48 28.24 -10.73
C ARG A 118 0.21 28.54 -9.40
N ALA A 119 0.38 29.80 -9.05
CA ALA A 119 1.05 30.20 -7.82
C ALA A 119 0.27 29.80 -6.54
N GLU A 120 -1.03 29.55 -6.65
CA GLU A 120 -1.90 29.15 -5.53
C GLU A 120 -2.03 27.64 -5.37
N VAL A 121 -1.50 26.86 -6.32
CA VAL A 121 -1.59 25.40 -6.31
C VAL A 121 -0.28 24.78 -5.86
N ASP A 122 -0.33 24.05 -4.77
CA ASP A 122 0.74 23.13 -4.39
C ASP A 122 0.69 21.90 -5.30
N PHE A 123 1.46 21.95 -6.35
CA PHE A 123 1.54 20.91 -7.38
C PHE A 123 1.89 19.55 -6.82
N TYR A 124 2.93 19.49 -6.00
CA TYR A 124 3.38 18.24 -5.40
C TYR A 124 2.29 17.61 -4.55
N ARG A 125 1.64 18.41 -3.72
CA ARG A 125 0.57 17.94 -2.85
C ARG A 125 -0.65 17.44 -3.63
N ALA A 126 -1.02 18.15 -4.70
CA ALA A 126 -2.12 17.73 -5.58
C ALA A 126 -1.80 16.42 -6.33
N GLU A 127 -0.57 16.28 -6.81
CA GLU A 127 -0.11 15.06 -7.48
C GLU A 127 -0.08 13.87 -6.53
N GLN A 128 0.42 14.03 -5.31
CA GLN A 128 0.39 12.97 -4.31
C GLN A 128 -1.05 12.60 -3.91
N ALA A 129 -1.95 13.56 -3.80
CA ALA A 129 -3.36 13.30 -3.54
C ALA A 129 -4.01 12.49 -4.67
N LEU A 130 -3.68 12.80 -5.93
CA LEU A 130 -4.15 12.04 -7.09
C LEU A 130 -3.63 10.60 -7.06
N ARG A 131 -2.36 10.40 -6.77
CA ARG A 131 -1.74 9.07 -6.66
C ARG A 131 -2.40 8.24 -5.57
N ARG A 132 -2.62 8.82 -4.39
CA ARG A 132 -3.31 8.12 -3.28
C ARG A 132 -4.73 7.71 -3.65
N ALA A 133 -5.50 8.62 -4.24
CA ALA A 133 -6.88 8.34 -4.63
C ALA A 133 -6.95 7.26 -5.72
N THR A 134 -6.12 7.34 -6.74
CA THR A 134 -6.03 6.35 -7.82
C THR A 134 -5.62 4.98 -7.28
N ASN A 135 -4.65 4.93 -6.36
CA ASN A 135 -4.22 3.70 -5.72
C ASN A 135 -5.34 3.05 -4.92
N ARG A 136 -6.08 3.82 -4.11
CA ARG A 136 -7.22 3.32 -3.34
C ARG A 136 -8.30 2.72 -4.23
N ILE A 137 -8.63 3.36 -5.35
CA ILE A 137 -9.59 2.85 -6.33
C ILE A 137 -9.11 1.52 -6.91
N LYS A 138 -7.84 1.45 -7.31
CA LYS A 138 -7.23 0.24 -7.86
C LYS A 138 -7.24 -0.91 -6.85
N VAL A 139 -6.85 -0.64 -5.61
CA VAL A 139 -6.82 -1.66 -4.54
C VAL A 139 -8.24 -2.12 -4.18
N ALA A 140 -9.21 -1.21 -4.13
CA ALA A 140 -10.61 -1.56 -3.88
C ALA A 140 -11.19 -2.56 -4.91
N GLN A 141 -10.69 -2.55 -6.14
CA GLN A 141 -11.09 -3.50 -7.19
C GLN A 141 -10.69 -4.93 -6.86
N ARG A 142 -9.67 -5.16 -6.02
CA ARG A 142 -9.26 -6.49 -5.55
C ARG A 142 -10.37 -7.20 -4.78
N ARG A 143 -11.23 -6.44 -4.12
CA ARG A 143 -12.40 -6.96 -3.40
C ARG A 143 -13.45 -7.59 -4.32
N ALA A 144 -13.61 -7.07 -5.54
CA ALA A 144 -14.58 -7.56 -6.52
C ALA A 144 -14.09 -8.84 -7.26
N GLY A 145 -12.77 -9.06 -7.29
CA GLY A 145 -12.15 -10.28 -7.84
C GLY A 145 -12.00 -11.40 -6.82
N GLY A 146 -12.58 -11.26 -5.64
CA GLY A 146 -12.37 -12.10 -4.47
C GLY A 146 -12.86 -13.54 -4.58
N GLY A 147 -12.09 -14.31 -5.28
CA GLY A 147 -11.86 -15.71 -5.00
C GLY A 147 -10.36 -15.87 -4.77
N PRO A 148 -9.90 -16.89 -4.03
CA PRO A 148 -8.48 -17.15 -3.92
C PRO A 148 -7.93 -17.35 -5.32
N THR A 149 -7.13 -16.42 -5.80
CA THR A 149 -6.29 -16.68 -6.97
C THR A 149 -5.29 -17.74 -6.53
N ARG A 150 -5.67 -19.00 -6.77
CA ARG A 150 -4.71 -20.11 -6.71
C ARG A 150 -3.70 -19.85 -7.82
N GLY A 151 -2.52 -19.41 -7.45
CA GLY A 151 -1.34 -19.47 -8.29
C GLY A 151 -0.71 -20.85 -8.23
#